data_c63932f5341201c65d1e909a9248517d
#
_entry.id   c63932f5341201c65d1e909a9248517d
#
_cell.length_a   1.000
_cell.length_b   1.000
_cell.length_c   1.000
_cell.angle_alpha   90.00
_cell.angle_beta   90.00
_cell.angle_gamma   90.00
#
_symmetry.space_group_name_H-M   'P 1'
#
loop_
_entity.id
_entity.type
_entity.pdbx_description
1 polymer ?
#
loop_
_entity_poly.entity_id
_entity_poly.type
_entity_poly.pdbx_seq_one_letter_code
_entity_poly.pdbx_strand_id
1 'polypeptide(L)'
;MSFQTIFNIQQSMTVKNRRVVGQQTSRSGQITIAQYLTIVPWVFVVNPHSYLYYPQVRDVIQSIDNSDRQIPQNVTFDNDNLSWFTEYKGGLSGAEAAALTLAYVPAANSTVIIVGNIPAGTPGTVVLAAGDFIQLGTYVYKVANTAVRPGSGSTVSVTLNRPVIGTPATGTLTAVGAAVYFSLVAEVCPTYTLNPMTDGAFVQWDQPFVFTEYVV
;
A
#
# COMPACT_ATOMS: atom_id res chain seq x y z
N MET A 1 -0.74 19.17 -5.99
CA MET A 1 -0.26 18.02 -6.72
C MET A 1 0.36 17.02 -5.77
N SER A 2 0.28 15.81 -6.12
CA SER A 2 0.33 14.69 -5.21
C SER A 2 1.69 14.01 -5.23
N PHE A 3 1.99 13.29 -4.17
CA PHE A 3 3.07 12.31 -4.13
C PHE A 3 2.99 11.32 -5.31
N GLN A 4 1.79 11.16 -5.88
CA GLN A 4 1.56 10.35 -7.09
C GLN A 4 2.58 10.62 -8.20
N THR A 5 2.96 11.88 -8.39
CA THR A 5 3.90 12.24 -9.46
C THR A 5 5.30 11.69 -9.21
N ILE A 6 5.73 11.61 -7.92
CA ILE A 6 7.03 11.04 -7.56
C ILE A 6 7.03 9.53 -7.85
N PHE A 7 5.92 8.85 -7.57
CA PHE A 7 5.78 7.44 -7.92
C PHE A 7 5.76 7.21 -9.44
N ASN A 8 5.23 8.16 -10.21
CA ASN A 8 5.19 8.05 -11.68
C ASN A 8 6.55 8.25 -12.36
N ILE A 9 7.47 9.02 -11.76
CA ILE A 9 8.83 9.26 -12.28
C ILE A 9 9.89 8.37 -11.63
N GLN A 10 9.49 7.32 -10.92
CA GLN A 10 10.41 6.44 -10.24
C GLN A 10 11.24 5.57 -11.20
N GLN A 11 12.47 5.30 -10.81
CA GLN A 11 13.32 4.27 -11.38
C GLN A 11 13.22 2.96 -10.60
N SER A 12 13.09 3.07 -9.27
CA SER A 12 12.94 1.91 -8.38
C SER A 12 12.16 2.27 -7.13
N MET A 13 11.48 1.28 -6.59
CA MET A 13 10.70 1.40 -5.37
C MET A 13 11.00 0.22 -4.42
N THR A 14 11.32 0.54 -3.17
CA THR A 14 11.43 -0.46 -2.11
C THR A 14 10.22 -0.34 -1.19
N VAL A 15 9.53 -1.45 -0.97
CA VAL A 15 8.35 -1.52 -0.10
C VAL A 15 8.71 -2.22 1.19
N LYS A 16 8.43 -1.59 2.32
CA LYS A 16 8.65 -2.16 3.66
C LYS A 16 7.32 -2.26 4.38
N ASN A 17 6.97 -3.47 4.80
CA ASN A 17 5.82 -3.76 5.64
C ASN A 17 6.16 -4.95 6.55
N ARG A 18 7.31 -4.90 7.20
CA ARG A 18 7.76 -5.97 8.08
C ARG A 18 7.66 -5.50 9.53
N ARG A 19 7.16 -6.38 10.39
CA ARG A 19 7.08 -6.12 11.82
C ARG A 19 8.46 -5.83 12.37
N VAL A 20 8.57 -4.78 13.18
CA VAL A 20 9.80 -4.48 13.93
C VAL A 20 9.86 -5.44 15.10
N VAL A 21 10.90 -6.26 15.13
CA VAL A 21 11.12 -7.27 16.16
C VAL A 21 12.43 -6.92 16.88
N GLY A 22 12.36 -6.71 18.18
CA GLY A 22 13.55 -6.64 19.01
C GLY A 22 14.03 -8.06 19.32
N GLN A 23 15.29 -8.31 19.07
CA GLN A 23 15.93 -9.58 19.42
C GLN A 23 16.98 -9.34 20.50
N GLN A 24 16.87 -10.05 21.59
CA GLN A 24 17.88 -10.07 22.66
C GLN A 24 18.42 -11.49 22.82
N THR A 25 19.72 -11.62 22.74
CA THR A 25 20.40 -12.90 22.97
C THR A 25 21.05 -12.88 24.35
N SER A 26 20.70 -13.85 25.19
CA SER A 26 21.33 -14.03 26.51
C SER A 26 22.74 -14.60 26.36
N ARG A 27 23.56 -14.53 27.43
CA ARG A 27 24.88 -15.16 27.47
C ARG A 27 24.84 -16.67 27.22
N SER A 28 23.73 -17.33 27.54
CA SER A 28 23.52 -18.76 27.30
C SER A 28 23.08 -19.09 25.86
N GLY A 29 23.01 -18.10 24.97
CA GLY A 29 22.56 -18.29 23.59
C GLY A 29 21.03 -18.34 23.44
N GLN A 30 20.27 -18.14 24.51
CA GLN A 30 18.82 -18.07 24.42
C GLN A 30 18.38 -16.75 23.74
N ILE A 31 17.54 -16.88 22.73
CA ILE A 31 16.99 -15.76 21.98
C ILE A 31 15.61 -15.41 22.51
N THR A 32 15.44 -14.18 22.95
CA THR A 32 14.12 -13.61 23.30
C THR A 32 13.72 -12.62 22.22
N ILE A 33 12.53 -12.79 21.65
CA ILE A 33 11.99 -11.94 20.61
C ILE A 33 10.86 -11.12 21.21
N ALA A 34 10.95 -9.80 21.13
CA ALA A 34 9.91 -8.87 21.53
C ALA A 34 9.36 -8.16 20.30
N GLN A 35 8.04 -8.13 20.18
CA GLN A 35 7.37 -7.35 19.13
C GLN A 35 7.04 -5.97 19.71
N TYR A 36 7.67 -4.91 19.16
CA TYR A 36 7.47 -3.55 19.65
C TYR A 36 6.25 -2.84 19.05
N LEU A 37 5.84 -3.23 17.83
CA LEU A 37 4.71 -2.64 17.13
C LEU A 37 3.70 -3.71 16.71
N THR A 38 2.45 -3.53 17.12
CA THR A 38 1.33 -4.35 16.65
C THR A 38 0.85 -3.92 15.27
N ILE A 39 0.92 -2.61 15.00
CA ILE A 39 0.54 -2.01 13.73
C ILE A 39 1.82 -1.56 13.03
N VAL A 40 2.07 -2.09 11.85
CA VAL A 40 3.23 -1.73 11.02
C VAL A 40 2.73 -0.93 9.83
N PRO A 41 3.10 0.37 9.73
CA PRO A 41 2.75 1.17 8.57
C PRO A 41 3.46 0.65 7.30
N TRP A 42 2.89 0.93 6.15
CA TRP A 42 3.56 0.78 4.87
C TRP A 42 4.62 1.89 4.73
N VAL A 43 5.83 1.52 4.33
CA VAL A 43 6.90 2.46 4.02
C VAL A 43 7.37 2.21 2.60
N PHE A 44 7.38 3.26 1.79
CA PHE A 44 7.83 3.25 0.41
C PHE A 44 9.08 4.11 0.30
N VAL A 45 10.18 3.52 -0.16
CA VAL A 45 11.40 4.23 -0.49
C VAL A 45 11.48 4.31 -2.01
N VAL A 46 11.33 5.51 -2.55
CA VAL A 46 11.20 5.76 -3.99
C VAL A 46 12.42 6.50 -4.50
N ASN A 47 13.13 5.89 -5.44
CA ASN A 47 14.23 6.53 -6.15
C ASN A 47 13.69 7.08 -7.48
N PRO A 48 13.68 8.41 -7.68
CA PRO A 48 13.33 8.99 -8.97
C PRO A 48 14.37 8.63 -10.03
N HIS A 49 13.99 8.74 -11.29
CA HIS A 49 14.91 8.49 -12.40
C HIS A 49 16.08 9.47 -12.37
N SER A 50 17.32 8.99 -12.56
CA SER A 50 18.55 9.79 -12.43
C SER A 50 18.82 10.74 -13.60
N TYR A 51 18.08 10.63 -14.70
CA TYR A 51 18.30 11.41 -15.92
C TYR A 51 17.05 12.20 -16.33
N LEU A 52 16.40 12.85 -15.37
CA LEU A 52 15.27 13.72 -15.66
C LEU A 52 15.77 15.03 -16.24
N TYR A 53 15.28 15.40 -17.42
CA TYR A 53 15.60 16.66 -18.07
C TYR A 53 14.74 17.79 -17.49
N TYR A 54 15.39 18.75 -16.79
CA TYR A 54 14.72 19.78 -16.01
C TYR A 54 13.62 20.55 -16.75
N PRO A 55 13.80 21.01 -18.00
CA PRO A 55 12.74 21.69 -18.73
C PRO A 55 11.44 20.87 -18.90
N GLN A 56 11.55 19.54 -18.95
CA GLN A 56 10.39 18.64 -19.09
C GLN A 56 9.71 18.32 -17.75
N VAL A 57 10.49 18.33 -16.65
CA VAL A 57 10.00 17.95 -15.32
C VAL A 57 9.87 19.13 -14.36
N ARG A 58 10.07 20.34 -14.83
CA ARG A 58 10.02 21.56 -14.03
C ARG A 58 8.74 21.70 -13.23
N ASP A 59 7.60 21.46 -13.87
CA ASP A 59 6.28 21.59 -13.21
C ASP A 59 6.11 20.51 -12.12
N VAL A 60 6.65 19.31 -12.37
CA VAL A 60 6.68 18.21 -11.39
C VAL A 60 7.48 18.61 -10.17
N ILE A 61 8.70 19.13 -10.37
CA ILE A 61 9.59 19.55 -9.29
C ILE A 61 8.97 20.69 -8.49
N GLN A 62 8.46 21.72 -9.18
CA GLN A 62 7.79 22.83 -8.51
C GLN A 62 6.59 22.37 -7.69
N SER A 63 5.88 21.37 -8.15
CA SER A 63 4.76 20.82 -7.44
C SER A 63 5.17 19.98 -6.22
N ILE A 64 6.32 19.31 -6.26
CA ILE A 64 6.91 18.62 -5.12
C ILE A 64 7.34 19.65 -4.07
N ASP A 65 8.01 20.72 -4.50
CA ASP A 65 8.49 21.79 -3.60
C ASP A 65 7.33 22.53 -2.91
N ASN A 66 6.19 22.68 -3.59
CA ASN A 66 4.98 23.30 -3.05
C ASN A 66 4.12 22.35 -2.21
N SER A 67 4.42 21.06 -2.15
CA SER A 67 3.63 20.11 -1.40
C SER A 67 3.86 20.24 0.10
N ASP A 68 2.78 20.37 0.86
CA ASP A 68 2.85 20.24 2.31
C ASP A 68 3.11 18.78 2.68
N ARG A 69 4.25 18.52 3.32
CA ARG A 69 4.71 17.19 3.71
C ARG A 69 3.92 16.60 4.88
N GLN A 70 3.25 17.45 5.65
CA GLN A 70 2.49 17.05 6.83
C GLN A 70 1.06 16.61 6.50
N ILE A 71 0.56 17.01 5.33
CA ILE A 71 -0.79 16.62 4.89
C ILE A 71 -0.74 15.26 4.19
N PRO A 72 -1.47 14.24 4.69
CA PRO A 72 -1.53 12.96 4.04
C PRO A 72 -2.11 13.06 2.63
N GLN A 73 -1.50 12.36 1.68
CA GLN A 73 -1.96 12.32 0.30
C GLN A 73 -2.19 10.88 -0.14
N ASN A 74 -3.24 10.70 -0.94
CA ASN A 74 -3.58 9.40 -1.49
C ASN A 74 -2.74 9.11 -2.73
N VAL A 75 -2.13 7.93 -2.75
CA VAL A 75 -1.33 7.41 -3.87
C VAL A 75 -1.95 6.12 -4.35
N THR A 76 -2.21 6.03 -5.65
CA THR A 76 -2.69 4.81 -6.33
C THR A 76 -1.57 4.20 -7.16
N PHE A 77 -1.67 2.90 -7.42
CA PHE A 77 -0.73 2.16 -8.28
C PHE A 77 -1.45 1.65 -9.53
N ASP A 78 -2.21 2.53 -10.17
CA ASP A 78 -3.07 2.24 -11.33
C ASP A 78 -2.40 2.53 -12.69
N ASN A 79 -1.18 3.10 -12.68
CA ASN A 79 -0.45 3.37 -13.92
C ASN A 79 0.26 2.10 -14.46
N ASP A 80 0.55 2.10 -15.75
CA ASP A 80 1.12 0.94 -16.46
C ASP A 80 2.46 0.44 -15.86
N ASN A 81 3.22 1.33 -15.22
CA ASN A 81 4.51 0.98 -14.62
C ASN A 81 4.40 0.35 -13.23
N LEU A 82 3.27 0.54 -12.53
CA LEU A 82 3.09 0.17 -11.13
C LEU A 82 1.87 -0.71 -10.87
N SER A 83 0.96 -0.84 -11.83
CA SER A 83 -0.29 -1.59 -11.69
C SER A 83 -0.08 -3.05 -11.29
N TRP A 84 1.05 -3.63 -11.68
CA TRP A 84 1.44 -4.99 -11.29
C TRP A 84 1.59 -5.16 -9.76
N PHE A 85 1.88 -4.07 -9.03
CA PHE A 85 2.08 -4.12 -7.57
C PHE A 85 0.77 -4.40 -6.84
N THR A 86 -0.33 -3.77 -7.26
CA THR A 86 -1.66 -3.92 -6.67
C THR A 86 -2.60 -4.77 -7.53
N GLU A 87 -2.07 -5.48 -8.54
CA GLU A 87 -2.85 -6.33 -9.41
C GLU A 87 -3.71 -7.34 -8.62
N TYR A 88 -5.00 -7.37 -8.92
CA TYR A 88 -5.92 -8.35 -8.34
C TYR A 88 -5.77 -9.69 -9.06
N LYS A 89 -5.50 -10.74 -8.28
CA LYS A 89 -5.28 -12.11 -8.78
C LYS A 89 -6.40 -13.08 -8.42
N GLY A 90 -7.47 -12.60 -7.81
CA GLY A 90 -8.66 -13.39 -7.58
C GLY A 90 -9.42 -13.68 -8.89
N GLY A 91 -10.44 -14.53 -8.80
CA GLY A 91 -11.24 -14.96 -9.95
C GLY A 91 -12.56 -14.20 -10.13
N LEU A 92 -12.78 -13.08 -9.42
CA LEU A 92 -13.95 -12.23 -9.61
C LEU A 92 -13.67 -11.22 -10.73
N SER A 93 -14.70 -10.80 -11.43
CA SER A 93 -14.61 -9.65 -12.33
C SER A 93 -14.33 -8.36 -11.55
N GLY A 94 -13.82 -7.33 -12.22
CA GLY A 94 -13.54 -6.04 -11.58
C GLY A 94 -14.78 -5.42 -10.90
N ALA A 95 -15.96 -5.54 -11.50
CA ALA A 95 -17.22 -5.07 -10.93
C ALA A 95 -17.63 -5.87 -9.68
N GLU A 96 -17.45 -7.19 -9.70
CA GLU A 96 -17.72 -8.05 -8.55
C GLU A 96 -16.75 -7.80 -7.41
N ALA A 97 -15.47 -7.63 -7.70
CA ALA A 97 -14.45 -7.29 -6.70
C ALA A 97 -14.73 -5.92 -6.05
N ALA A 98 -15.16 -4.93 -6.83
CA ALA A 98 -15.54 -3.61 -6.34
C ALA A 98 -16.83 -3.62 -5.48
N ALA A 99 -17.66 -4.65 -5.61
CA ALA A 99 -18.90 -4.80 -4.84
C ALA A 99 -18.70 -5.52 -3.49
N LEU A 100 -17.50 -6.01 -3.18
CA LEU A 100 -17.22 -6.67 -1.91
C LEU A 100 -17.38 -5.70 -0.73
N THR A 101 -17.91 -6.19 0.36
CA THR A 101 -18.17 -5.40 1.58
C THR A 101 -17.64 -6.10 2.82
N LEU A 102 -17.46 -5.35 3.89
CA LEU A 102 -17.18 -5.92 5.21
C LEU A 102 -18.50 -6.43 5.83
N ALA A 103 -18.63 -7.74 6.03
CA ALA A 103 -19.86 -8.35 6.51
C ALA A 103 -20.09 -8.10 8.01
N TYR A 104 -19.02 -8.09 8.82
CA TYR A 104 -19.08 -7.93 10.27
C TYR A 104 -17.97 -7.01 10.74
N VAL A 105 -18.23 -6.25 11.80
CA VAL A 105 -17.20 -5.47 12.49
C VAL A 105 -16.14 -6.44 13.05
N PRO A 106 -14.87 -6.33 12.65
CA PRO A 106 -13.83 -7.20 13.18
C PRO A 106 -13.59 -6.90 14.67
N ALA A 107 -13.20 -7.93 15.41
CA ALA A 107 -12.74 -7.71 16.78
C ALA A 107 -11.48 -6.83 16.79
N ALA A 108 -11.28 -6.08 17.87
CA ALA A 108 -10.09 -5.25 18.03
C ALA A 108 -8.81 -6.08 17.86
N ASN A 109 -7.86 -5.55 17.09
CA ASN A 109 -6.59 -6.22 16.75
C ASN A 109 -6.73 -7.57 15.99
N SER A 110 -7.91 -7.85 15.42
CA SER A 110 -8.09 -9.05 14.61
C SER A 110 -7.27 -8.96 13.32
N THR A 111 -6.64 -10.06 12.94
CA THR A 111 -6.06 -10.28 11.63
C THR A 111 -7.01 -10.99 10.68
N VAL A 112 -8.22 -11.32 11.14
CA VAL A 112 -9.24 -12.02 10.36
C VAL A 112 -10.45 -11.11 10.20
N ILE A 113 -10.93 -10.98 8.98
CA ILE A 113 -12.15 -10.26 8.63
C ILE A 113 -13.10 -11.20 7.88
N ILE A 114 -14.38 -10.86 7.88
CA ILE A 114 -15.38 -11.55 7.07
C ILE A 114 -15.80 -10.61 5.94
N VAL A 115 -15.46 -11.00 4.71
CA VAL A 115 -15.85 -10.29 3.50
C VAL A 115 -17.18 -10.84 3.03
N GLY A 116 -18.09 -9.95 2.71
CA GLY A 116 -19.44 -10.24 2.25
C GLY A 116 -19.70 -9.77 0.82
N ASN A 117 -20.97 -9.96 0.41
CA ASN A 117 -21.42 -9.62 -0.92
C ASN A 117 -20.69 -10.39 -2.05
N ILE A 118 -20.30 -11.63 -1.75
CA ILE A 118 -19.65 -12.48 -2.75
C ILE A 118 -20.74 -12.95 -3.74
N PRO A 119 -20.56 -12.69 -5.04
CA PRO A 119 -21.56 -13.08 -6.04
C PRO A 119 -21.74 -14.60 -6.10
N ALA A 120 -22.91 -15.06 -6.50
CA ALA A 120 -23.18 -16.48 -6.73
C ALA A 120 -22.27 -17.02 -7.84
N GLY A 121 -21.84 -18.27 -7.71
CA GLY A 121 -20.99 -18.91 -8.71
C GLY A 121 -20.41 -20.22 -8.21
N THR A 122 -19.43 -20.75 -8.93
CA THR A 122 -18.83 -22.06 -8.64
C THR A 122 -18.09 -22.06 -7.29
N PRO A 123 -18.41 -23.00 -6.38
CA PRO A 123 -17.64 -23.18 -5.14
C PRO A 123 -16.17 -23.44 -5.44
N GLY A 124 -15.28 -22.95 -4.56
CA GLY A 124 -13.84 -23.09 -4.74
C GLY A 124 -13.20 -22.03 -5.65
N THR A 125 -13.99 -21.17 -6.31
CA THR A 125 -13.42 -20.00 -7.04
C THR A 125 -12.67 -19.09 -6.06
N VAL A 126 -11.48 -18.68 -6.45
CA VAL A 126 -10.67 -17.76 -5.63
C VAL A 126 -11.36 -16.39 -5.59
N VAL A 127 -11.76 -15.97 -4.39
CA VAL A 127 -12.33 -14.63 -4.15
C VAL A 127 -11.20 -13.61 -3.97
N LEU A 128 -10.21 -13.95 -3.15
CA LEU A 128 -9.02 -13.15 -2.92
C LEU A 128 -7.82 -14.09 -2.88
N ALA A 129 -6.82 -13.84 -3.69
CA ALA A 129 -5.58 -14.61 -3.68
C ALA A 129 -4.64 -14.12 -2.57
N ALA A 130 -3.78 -15.01 -2.08
CA ALA A 130 -2.69 -14.59 -1.20
C ALA A 130 -1.80 -13.57 -1.93
N GLY A 131 -1.60 -12.43 -1.30
CA GLY A 131 -0.86 -11.31 -1.90
C GLY A 131 -1.72 -10.20 -2.46
N ASP A 132 -3.02 -10.40 -2.70
CA ASP A 132 -3.95 -9.35 -3.10
C ASP A 132 -4.02 -8.24 -2.04
N PHE A 133 -4.27 -7.03 -2.49
CA PHE A 133 -4.50 -5.90 -1.61
C PHE A 133 -6.00 -5.64 -1.46
N ILE A 134 -6.39 -5.34 -0.22
CA ILE A 134 -7.75 -4.97 0.15
C ILE A 134 -7.70 -3.73 1.04
N GLN A 135 -8.65 -2.84 0.87
CA GLN A 135 -8.71 -1.59 1.63
C GLN A 135 -9.94 -1.56 2.52
N LEU A 136 -9.75 -1.23 3.80
CA LEU A 136 -10.81 -0.97 4.78
C LEU A 136 -10.69 0.47 5.26
N GLY A 137 -11.62 1.33 4.85
CA GLY A 137 -11.52 2.76 5.10
C GLY A 137 -10.28 3.36 4.41
N THR A 138 -9.37 3.94 5.18
CA THR A 138 -8.12 4.54 4.69
C THR A 138 -6.92 3.61 4.71
N TYR A 139 -7.06 2.40 5.29
CA TYR A 139 -5.94 1.49 5.51
C TYR A 139 -5.92 0.33 4.52
N VAL A 140 -4.75 0.03 4.00
CA VAL A 140 -4.52 -1.03 3.02
C VAL A 140 -3.90 -2.25 3.69
N TYR A 141 -4.47 -3.41 3.43
CA TYR A 141 -4.03 -4.70 3.95
C TYR A 141 -3.68 -5.64 2.81
N LYS A 142 -2.75 -6.54 3.07
CA LYS A 142 -2.39 -7.62 2.16
C LYS A 142 -3.03 -8.91 2.64
N VAL A 143 -3.66 -9.63 1.74
CA VAL A 143 -4.25 -10.94 2.02
C VAL A 143 -3.12 -11.94 2.29
N ALA A 144 -3.16 -12.59 3.45
CA ALA A 144 -2.13 -13.55 3.87
C ALA A 144 -2.35 -14.94 3.28
N ASN A 145 -3.61 -15.39 3.22
CA ASN A 145 -3.99 -16.71 2.71
C ASN A 145 -5.09 -16.58 1.66
N THR A 146 -5.01 -17.41 0.63
CA THR A 146 -6.05 -17.45 -0.41
C THR A 146 -7.42 -17.75 0.19
N ALA A 147 -8.40 -16.91 -0.10
CA ALA A 147 -9.78 -17.06 0.29
C ALA A 147 -10.61 -17.53 -0.92
N VAL A 148 -11.30 -18.64 -0.75
CA VAL A 148 -12.11 -19.24 -1.82
C VAL A 148 -13.60 -19.13 -1.51
N ARG A 149 -14.41 -19.07 -2.55
CA ARG A 149 -15.87 -19.04 -2.43
C ARG A 149 -16.37 -20.30 -1.71
N PRO A 150 -17.20 -20.15 -0.65
CA PRO A 150 -17.79 -21.28 0.04
C PRO A 150 -18.83 -21.99 -0.84
N GLY A 151 -19.18 -23.21 -0.49
CA GLY A 151 -20.23 -23.97 -1.18
C GLY A 151 -21.64 -23.38 -0.99
N SER A 152 -21.84 -22.58 0.05
CA SER A 152 -23.09 -21.89 0.36
C SER A 152 -22.78 -20.57 1.09
N GLY A 153 -23.68 -19.61 0.95
CA GLY A 153 -23.54 -18.28 1.56
C GLY A 153 -22.78 -17.29 0.67
N SER A 154 -22.80 -16.02 1.09
CA SER A 154 -22.19 -14.88 0.40
C SER A 154 -21.03 -14.25 1.16
N THR A 155 -20.45 -14.98 2.11
CA THR A 155 -19.36 -14.47 2.98
C THR A 155 -18.18 -15.43 2.98
N VAL A 156 -16.96 -14.87 3.14
CA VAL A 156 -15.72 -15.63 3.28
C VAL A 156 -14.84 -15.02 4.35
N SER A 157 -14.12 -15.87 5.09
CA SER A 157 -13.09 -15.45 6.04
C SER A 157 -11.79 -15.15 5.31
N VAL A 158 -11.21 -13.99 5.58
CA VAL A 158 -9.97 -13.50 4.98
C VAL A 158 -8.96 -13.17 6.07
N THR A 159 -7.76 -13.74 5.98
CA THR A 159 -6.65 -13.46 6.88
C THR A 159 -5.77 -12.35 6.30
N LEU A 160 -5.48 -11.34 7.10
CA LEU A 160 -4.69 -10.17 6.73
C LEU A 160 -3.25 -10.27 7.27
N ASN A 161 -2.34 -9.58 6.62
CA ASN A 161 -0.92 -9.52 7.01
C ASN A 161 -0.67 -8.78 8.34
N ARG A 162 -1.60 -7.91 8.74
CA ARG A 162 -1.52 -7.11 9.98
C ARG A 162 -2.90 -6.99 10.62
N PRO A 163 -2.96 -6.66 11.92
CA PRO A 163 -4.22 -6.39 12.61
C PRO A 163 -5.00 -5.25 11.96
N VAL A 164 -6.32 -5.34 12.02
CA VAL A 164 -7.21 -4.27 11.54
C VAL A 164 -7.02 -3.03 12.43
N ILE A 165 -6.81 -1.90 11.78
CA ILE A 165 -6.63 -0.60 12.43
C ILE A 165 -8.00 0.06 12.57
N GLY A 166 -8.30 0.55 13.77
CA GLY A 166 -9.60 1.14 14.07
C GLY A 166 -10.72 0.11 14.13
N THR A 167 -11.94 0.58 13.98
CA THR A 167 -13.17 -0.24 14.00
C THR A 167 -14.01 0.09 12.76
N PRO A 168 -13.66 -0.46 11.58
CA PRO A 168 -14.44 -0.22 10.38
C PRO A 168 -15.87 -0.77 10.56
N ALA A 169 -16.88 0.03 10.19
CA ALA A 169 -18.27 -0.37 10.28
C ALA A 169 -18.61 -1.47 9.26
N THR A 170 -19.63 -2.27 9.54
CA THR A 170 -20.22 -3.20 8.58
C THR A 170 -20.71 -2.47 7.34
N GLY A 171 -20.63 -3.12 6.17
CA GLY A 171 -20.99 -2.50 4.91
C GLY A 171 -19.96 -1.50 4.37
N THR A 172 -18.84 -1.28 5.06
CA THR A 172 -17.72 -0.51 4.54
C THR A 172 -17.24 -1.14 3.25
N LEU A 173 -17.27 -0.39 2.17
CA LEU A 173 -16.82 -0.87 0.86
C LEU A 173 -15.33 -1.22 0.94
N THR A 174 -14.99 -2.41 0.47
CA THR A 174 -13.62 -2.84 0.33
C THR A 174 -13.16 -2.52 -1.09
N ALA A 175 -12.09 -1.72 -1.23
CA ALA A 175 -11.41 -1.59 -2.51
C ALA A 175 -10.42 -2.76 -2.65
N VAL A 176 -10.28 -3.28 -3.87
CA VAL A 176 -9.42 -4.42 -4.18
C VAL A 176 -8.60 -4.12 -5.43
N GLY A 177 -7.36 -4.58 -5.45
CA GLY A 177 -6.48 -4.44 -6.60
C GLY A 177 -6.11 -2.98 -6.90
N ALA A 178 -6.18 -2.56 -8.15
CA ALA A 178 -5.82 -1.22 -8.60
C ALA A 178 -6.69 -0.10 -7.99
N ALA A 179 -7.85 -0.44 -7.40
CA ALA A 179 -8.72 0.51 -6.74
C ALA A 179 -8.22 0.93 -5.34
N VAL A 180 -7.23 0.25 -4.76
CA VAL A 180 -6.67 0.62 -3.46
C VAL A 180 -5.80 1.87 -3.57
N TYR A 181 -5.86 2.71 -2.54
CA TYR A 181 -4.94 3.85 -2.41
C TYR A 181 -4.27 3.84 -1.03
N PHE A 182 -3.03 4.30 -1.00
CA PHE A 182 -2.28 4.45 0.24
C PHE A 182 -2.31 5.92 0.67
N SER A 183 -2.77 6.18 1.89
CA SER A 183 -2.69 7.51 2.49
C SER A 183 -1.29 7.69 3.08
N LEU A 184 -0.46 8.52 2.46
CA LEU A 184 0.96 8.64 2.76
C LEU A 184 1.33 10.03 3.23
N VAL A 185 2.32 10.11 4.11
CA VAL A 185 3.05 11.34 4.46
C VAL A 185 4.52 11.20 4.01
N ALA A 186 5.14 12.31 3.63
CA ALA A 186 6.55 12.30 3.24
C ALA A 186 7.43 12.47 4.48
N GLU A 187 8.13 11.39 4.85
CA GLU A 187 9.12 11.42 5.94
C GLU A 187 10.42 12.05 5.47
N VAL A 188 10.89 11.70 4.27
CA VAL A 188 12.08 12.27 3.65
C VAL A 188 11.73 12.80 2.27
N CYS A 189 11.98 14.11 2.06
CA CYS A 189 11.96 14.76 0.76
C CYS A 189 13.38 15.21 0.44
N PRO A 190 14.07 14.57 -0.50
CA PRO A 190 15.44 14.90 -0.86
C PRO A 190 15.54 16.25 -1.55
N THR A 191 16.72 16.85 -1.48
CA THR A 191 17.10 17.97 -2.33
C THR A 191 17.59 17.47 -3.69
N TYR A 192 17.61 18.37 -4.66
CA TYR A 192 18.10 18.04 -6.00
C TYR A 192 19.17 19.03 -6.46
N THR A 193 20.08 18.54 -7.26
CA THR A 193 21.11 19.33 -7.93
C THR A 193 20.79 19.41 -9.41
N LEU A 194 20.92 20.60 -9.99
CA LEU A 194 20.82 20.81 -11.42
C LEU A 194 22.22 20.75 -12.05
N ASN A 195 22.44 19.77 -12.91
CA ASN A 195 23.67 19.63 -13.67
C ASN A 195 23.47 20.31 -15.04
N PRO A 196 24.01 21.53 -15.27
CA PRO A 196 23.75 22.31 -16.46
C PRO A 196 24.33 21.65 -17.72
N MET A 197 23.61 21.83 -18.81
CA MET A 197 23.98 21.49 -20.18
C MET A 197 23.73 22.68 -21.10
N THR A 198 24.08 22.53 -22.39
CA THR A 198 23.93 23.64 -23.38
C THR A 198 22.50 24.18 -23.44
N ASP A 199 21.48 23.32 -23.37
CA ASP A 199 20.07 23.69 -23.54
C ASP A 199 19.19 23.41 -22.32
N GLY A 200 19.79 23.15 -21.14
CA GLY A 200 19.03 22.85 -19.92
C GLY A 200 19.89 22.26 -18.83
N ALA A 201 19.29 21.39 -18.02
CA ALA A 201 19.98 20.70 -16.94
C ALA A 201 19.39 19.33 -16.69
N PHE A 202 20.18 18.38 -16.23
CA PHE A 202 19.69 17.15 -15.62
C PHE A 202 19.50 17.32 -14.12
N VAL A 203 18.43 16.71 -13.62
CA VAL A 203 18.09 16.68 -12.20
C VAL A 203 18.75 15.47 -11.55
N GLN A 204 19.50 15.70 -10.48
CA GLN A 204 20.08 14.65 -9.68
C GLN A 204 19.61 14.81 -8.23
N TRP A 205 18.95 13.79 -7.70
CA TRP A 205 18.50 13.75 -6.31
C TRP A 205 19.64 13.24 -5.41
N ASP A 206 19.77 13.82 -4.22
CA ASP A 206 20.82 13.46 -3.25
C ASP A 206 20.51 12.15 -2.52
N GLN A 207 19.24 11.81 -2.38
CA GLN A 207 18.78 10.59 -1.71
C GLN A 207 17.38 10.20 -2.20
N PRO A 208 16.87 8.99 -1.86
CA PRO A 208 15.51 8.61 -2.18
C PRO A 208 14.46 9.36 -1.36
N PHE A 209 13.25 9.47 -1.91
CA PHE A 209 12.08 9.87 -1.15
C PHE A 209 11.64 8.73 -0.23
N VAL A 210 11.21 9.06 1.00
CA VAL A 210 10.62 8.10 1.93
C VAL A 210 9.22 8.54 2.28
N PHE A 211 8.25 7.67 1.98
CA PHE A 211 6.85 7.86 2.30
C PHE A 211 6.40 6.81 3.30
N THR A 212 5.69 7.26 4.33
CA THR A 212 5.15 6.38 5.36
C THR A 212 3.64 6.49 5.40
N GLU A 213 2.95 5.36 5.54
CA GLU A 213 1.50 5.32 5.67
C GLU A 213 1.07 6.13 6.91
N TYR A 214 0.10 7.02 6.70
CA TYR A 214 -0.47 7.82 7.77
C TYR A 214 -1.45 6.96 8.58
N VAL A 215 -1.07 6.65 9.80
CA VAL A 215 -1.86 5.87 10.76
C VAL A 215 -2.27 6.78 11.92
N VAL A 216 -3.57 6.88 12.17
CA VAL A 216 -4.18 7.67 13.25
C VAL A 216 -4.64 6.76 14.38
#